data_cf750ce11f006f40840519a2bc4f8832
#
_entry.id   cf750ce11f006f40840519a2bc4f8832
#
_cell.length_a   1.000
_cell.length_b   1.000
_cell.length_c   1.000
_cell.angle_alpha   90.00
_cell.angle_beta   90.00
_cell.angle_gamma   90.00
#
_symmetry.space_group_name_H-M   'P 1'
#
loop_
_entity.id
_entity.type
_entity.pdbx_description
1 polymer ?
#
loop_
_entity_poly.entity_id
_entity_poly.type
_entity_poly.pdbx_seq_one_letter_code
_entity_poly.pdbx_strand_id
1 'polypeptide(L)'
;MEIICFHCQQSAEKYLKAFLVKNNEKIPKTHDLTILYLKCINIDTTLKGIKRQCANLTNYSVNIRYPYHIEINDSDAKKAIEDAKQIQKLICSNLEI
;
A
#
# COMPACT_ATOMS: atom_id res chain seq x y z
N MET A 1 -0.51 15.69 9.32
CA MET A 1 0.32 14.89 8.38
C MET A 1 0.18 13.40 8.58
N GLU A 2 0.08 12.95 9.84
CA GLU A 2 -0.12 11.53 10.13
C GLU A 2 -1.41 11.00 9.52
N ILE A 3 -2.48 11.78 9.54
CA ILE A 3 -3.77 11.40 8.96
C ILE A 3 -3.64 11.16 7.45
N ILE A 4 -2.89 12.01 6.76
CA ILE A 4 -2.67 11.86 5.31
C ILE A 4 -1.92 10.57 5.02
N CYS A 5 -0.82 10.32 5.74
CA CYS A 5 -0.02 9.11 5.54
C CYS A 5 -0.83 7.85 5.87
N PHE A 6 -1.65 7.91 6.91
CA PHE A 6 -2.54 6.80 7.26
C PHE A 6 -3.55 6.51 6.14
N HIS A 7 -4.16 7.55 5.58
CA HIS A 7 -5.12 7.36 4.48
C HIS A 7 -4.43 6.83 3.22
N CYS A 8 -3.20 7.23 2.96
CA CYS A 8 -2.42 6.69 1.85
C CYS A 8 -2.18 5.19 2.01
N GLN A 9 -1.83 4.76 3.23
CA GLN A 9 -1.66 3.36 3.53
C GLN A 9 -2.97 2.60 3.36
N GLN A 10 -4.08 3.14 3.86
CA GLN A 10 -5.39 2.50 3.73
C GLN A 10 -5.82 2.39 2.27
N SER A 11 -5.55 3.40 1.47
CA SER A 11 -5.83 3.38 0.04
C SER A 11 -5.05 2.27 -0.66
N ALA A 12 -3.75 2.17 -0.39
CA ALA A 12 -2.91 1.12 -0.97
C ALA A 12 -3.41 -0.27 -0.57
N GLU A 13 -3.76 -0.44 0.70
CA GLU A 13 -4.28 -1.72 1.20
C GLU A 13 -5.53 -2.13 0.44
N LYS A 14 -6.46 -1.20 0.20
CA LYS A 14 -7.70 -1.48 -0.52
C LYS A 14 -7.44 -1.87 -1.97
N TYR A 15 -6.51 -1.19 -2.65
CA TYR A 15 -6.16 -1.53 -4.03
C TYR A 15 -5.54 -2.91 -4.13
N LEU A 16 -4.62 -3.25 -3.24
CA LEU A 16 -3.99 -4.57 -3.25
C LEU A 16 -5.03 -5.67 -2.96
N LYS A 17 -5.92 -5.44 -2.00
CA LYS A 17 -6.98 -6.40 -1.69
C LYS A 17 -7.97 -6.55 -2.84
N ALA A 18 -8.30 -5.45 -3.52
CA ALA A 18 -9.19 -5.51 -4.69
C ALA A 18 -8.58 -6.34 -5.81
N PHE A 19 -7.28 -6.23 -6.03
CA PHE A 19 -6.58 -7.05 -7.02
C PHE A 19 -6.69 -8.54 -6.67
N LEU A 20 -6.51 -8.88 -5.38
CA LEU A 20 -6.62 -10.26 -4.93
C LEU A 20 -8.06 -10.80 -5.12
N VAL A 21 -9.07 -9.98 -4.79
CA VAL A 21 -10.47 -10.38 -4.99
C VAL A 21 -10.76 -10.66 -6.45
N LYS A 22 -10.30 -9.78 -7.34
CA LYS A 22 -10.53 -9.97 -8.77
C LYS A 22 -9.92 -11.27 -9.28
N ASN A 23 -8.83 -11.70 -8.69
CA ASN A 23 -8.14 -12.92 -9.09
C ASN A 23 -8.56 -14.14 -8.28
N ASN A 24 -9.67 -14.04 -7.55
CA ASN A 24 -10.25 -15.13 -6.76
C ASN A 24 -9.31 -15.64 -5.67
N GLU A 25 -8.40 -14.79 -5.20
CA GLU A 25 -7.49 -15.13 -4.13
C GLU A 25 -8.09 -14.81 -2.76
N LYS A 26 -7.75 -15.62 -1.78
CA LYS A 26 -8.16 -15.37 -0.41
C LYS A 26 -7.41 -14.17 0.15
N ILE A 27 -8.14 -13.23 0.75
CA ILE A 27 -7.53 -12.04 1.33
C ILE A 27 -7.00 -12.36 2.72
N PRO A 28 -5.70 -12.18 2.97
CA PRO A 28 -5.18 -12.37 4.33
C PRO A 28 -5.67 -11.26 5.25
N LYS A 29 -5.90 -11.61 6.51
CA LYS A 29 -6.29 -10.63 7.53
C LYS A 29 -5.06 -9.89 8.02
N THR A 30 -4.63 -8.91 7.25
CA THR A 30 -3.43 -8.13 7.58
C THR A 30 -3.56 -6.71 7.05
N HIS A 31 -2.88 -5.77 7.70
CA HIS A 31 -2.69 -4.42 7.23
C HIS A 31 -1.27 -4.21 6.69
N ASP A 32 -0.46 -5.27 6.67
CA ASP A 32 0.92 -5.21 6.18
C ASP A 32 0.91 -5.26 4.66
N LEU A 33 1.27 -4.13 4.03
CA LEU A 33 1.27 -4.02 2.58
C LEU A 33 2.30 -4.94 1.92
N THR A 34 3.39 -5.27 2.62
CA THR A 34 4.40 -6.16 2.05
C THR A 34 3.88 -7.58 1.90
N ILE A 35 3.06 -8.04 2.86
CA ILE A 35 2.42 -9.35 2.77
C ILE A 35 1.43 -9.38 1.60
N LEU A 36 0.61 -8.34 1.48
CA LEU A 36 -0.35 -8.22 0.37
C LEU A 36 0.39 -8.13 -0.97
N TYR A 37 1.48 -7.37 -1.02
CA TYR A 37 2.30 -7.23 -2.20
C TYR A 37 2.85 -8.58 -2.66
N LEU A 38 3.39 -9.39 -1.73
CA LEU A 38 3.94 -10.70 -2.07
C LEU A 38 2.88 -11.62 -2.69
N LYS A 39 1.67 -11.58 -2.18
CA LYS A 39 0.57 -12.36 -2.77
C LYS A 39 0.22 -11.85 -4.17
N CYS A 40 0.22 -10.55 -4.36
CA CYS A 40 -0.10 -9.97 -5.66
C CYS A 40 0.94 -10.31 -6.72
N ILE A 41 2.23 -10.29 -6.39
CA ILE A 41 3.27 -10.59 -7.38
C ILE A 41 3.32 -12.08 -7.75
N ASN A 42 2.79 -12.96 -6.91
CA ASN A 42 2.65 -14.36 -7.27
C ASN A 42 1.64 -14.55 -8.41
N ILE A 43 0.69 -13.63 -8.53
CA ILE A 43 -0.32 -13.65 -9.59
C ILE A 43 0.19 -12.92 -10.82
N ASP A 44 0.80 -11.75 -10.62
CA ASP A 44 1.26 -10.88 -11.70
C ASP A 44 2.60 -10.25 -11.33
N THR A 45 3.66 -10.74 -11.94
CA THR A 45 5.02 -10.26 -11.65
C THR A 45 5.27 -8.83 -12.09
N THR A 46 4.42 -8.25 -12.95
CA THR A 46 4.56 -6.85 -13.35
C THR A 46 4.33 -5.90 -12.17
N LEU A 47 3.68 -6.38 -11.10
CA LEU A 47 3.43 -5.57 -9.90
C LEU A 47 4.68 -5.36 -9.05
N LYS A 48 5.82 -5.97 -9.40
CA LYS A 48 7.08 -5.76 -8.67
C LYS A 48 7.52 -4.31 -8.66
N GLY A 49 7.02 -3.51 -9.60
CA GLY A 49 7.35 -2.08 -9.68
C GLY A 49 6.90 -1.25 -8.49
N ILE A 50 5.98 -1.76 -7.65
CA ILE A 50 5.50 -1.02 -6.47
C ILE A 50 6.04 -1.56 -5.15
N LYS A 51 7.11 -2.36 -5.18
CA LYS A 51 7.69 -2.93 -3.96
C LYS A 51 8.09 -1.86 -2.94
N ARG A 52 8.83 -0.84 -3.41
CA ARG A 52 9.31 0.23 -2.54
C ARG A 52 8.16 1.05 -1.96
N GLN A 53 7.16 1.34 -2.78
CA GLN A 53 6.00 2.10 -2.36
C GLN A 53 5.22 1.37 -1.25
N CYS A 54 5.04 0.08 -1.39
CA CYS A 54 4.37 -0.73 -0.36
C CYS A 54 5.19 -0.76 0.93
N ALA A 55 6.51 -0.93 0.83
CA ALA A 55 7.39 -0.95 1.99
C ALA A 55 7.36 0.39 2.73
N ASN A 56 7.33 1.50 2.00
CA ASN A 56 7.27 2.83 2.61
C ASN A 56 5.94 3.07 3.32
N LEU A 57 4.83 2.72 2.67
CA LEU A 57 3.49 3.02 3.20
C LEU A 57 3.06 2.10 4.34
N THR A 58 3.56 0.87 4.38
CA THR A 58 3.14 -0.07 5.42
C THR A 58 3.45 0.44 6.82
N ASN A 59 4.44 1.33 6.95
CA ASN A 59 4.83 1.91 8.23
C ASN A 59 3.77 2.86 8.81
N TYR A 60 2.77 3.25 8.03
CA TYR A 60 1.72 4.17 8.49
C TYR A 60 0.43 3.46 8.88
N SER A 61 0.47 2.14 9.03
CA SER A 61 -0.70 1.39 9.44
C SER A 61 -1.05 1.67 10.91
N VAL A 62 -2.34 1.52 11.25
CA VAL A 62 -2.82 1.74 12.63
C VAL A 62 -2.20 0.79 13.64
N ASN A 63 -1.69 -0.35 13.18
CA ASN A 63 -1.10 -1.36 14.07
C ASN A 63 0.36 -1.06 14.40
N ILE A 64 0.95 -0.08 13.75
CA ILE A 64 2.33 0.32 14.01
C ILE A 64 2.30 1.51 14.96
N ARG A 65 2.79 1.28 16.18
CA ARG A 65 2.92 2.33 17.18
C ARG A 65 4.38 2.69 17.30
N TYR A 66 4.67 3.96 17.07
CA TYR A 66 6.02 4.46 17.23
C TYR A 66 6.29 4.66 18.72
N PRO A 67 7.38 4.08 19.27
CA PRO A 67 7.71 4.26 20.70
C PRO A 67 8.12 5.68 21.05
N TYR A 68 8.39 6.52 20.05
CA TYR A 68 8.77 7.92 20.21
C TYR A 68 7.88 8.78 19.32
N HIS A 69 7.75 10.06 19.67
CA HIS A 69 7.07 11.01 18.82
C HIS A 69 7.88 11.22 17.54
N ILE A 70 7.57 10.46 16.52
CA ILE A 70 8.15 10.70 15.19
C ILE A 70 7.27 11.73 14.53
N GLU A 71 7.85 12.90 14.32
CA GLU A 71 7.15 13.97 13.66
C GLU A 71 7.12 13.71 12.15
N ILE A 72 5.91 13.48 11.61
CA ILE A 72 5.73 13.28 10.18
C ILE A 72 5.56 14.66 9.56
N ASN A 73 6.51 15.06 8.71
CA ASN A 73 6.52 16.38 8.12
C ASN A 73 5.82 16.41 6.75
N ASP A 74 5.73 17.59 6.15
CA ASP A 74 5.08 17.78 4.86
C ASP A 74 5.73 16.98 3.74
N SER A 75 7.04 16.82 3.80
CA SER A 75 7.79 16.02 2.81
C SER A 75 7.36 14.56 2.87
N ASP A 76 7.18 14.02 4.08
CA ASP A 76 6.72 12.64 4.26
C ASP A 76 5.32 12.46 3.70
N ALA A 77 4.42 13.43 3.93
CA ALA A 77 3.06 13.36 3.41
C ALA A 77 3.04 13.41 1.89
N LYS A 78 3.84 14.27 1.28
CA LYS A 78 3.94 14.36 -0.19
C LYS A 78 4.44 13.05 -0.79
N LYS A 79 5.44 12.46 -0.17
CA LYS A 79 5.99 11.18 -0.62
C LYS A 79 4.97 10.05 -0.48
N ALA A 80 4.21 10.04 0.62
CA ALA A 80 3.18 9.04 0.83
C ALA A 80 2.07 9.14 -0.23
N ILE A 81 1.64 10.36 -0.56
CA ILE A 81 0.64 10.59 -1.59
C ILE A 81 1.15 10.08 -2.94
N GLU A 82 2.39 10.39 -3.27
CA GLU A 82 2.99 9.94 -4.53
C GLU A 82 3.08 8.41 -4.59
N ASP A 83 3.53 7.78 -3.51
CA ASP A 83 3.61 6.32 -3.44
C ASP A 83 2.23 5.69 -3.61
N ALA A 84 1.21 6.24 -2.95
CA ALA A 84 -0.16 5.75 -3.07
C ALA A 84 -0.70 5.89 -4.50
N LYS A 85 -0.40 7.00 -5.16
CA LYS A 85 -0.81 7.22 -6.55
C LYS A 85 -0.16 6.22 -7.49
N GLN A 86 1.11 5.91 -7.27
CA GLN A 86 1.83 4.93 -8.09
C GLN A 86 1.24 3.53 -7.93
N ILE A 87 0.91 3.14 -6.70
CA ILE A 87 0.24 1.87 -6.43
C ILE A 87 -1.11 1.84 -7.13
N GLN A 88 -1.92 2.89 -6.97
CA GLN A 88 -3.23 2.99 -7.61
C GLN A 88 -3.11 2.84 -9.12
N LYS A 89 -2.19 3.59 -9.73
CA LYS A 89 -2.01 3.60 -11.18
C LYS A 89 -1.67 2.21 -11.71
N LEU A 90 -0.73 1.53 -11.05
CA LEU A 90 -0.30 0.21 -11.50
C LEU A 90 -1.41 -0.84 -11.30
N ILE A 91 -2.06 -0.84 -10.15
CA ILE A 91 -3.14 -1.80 -9.86
C ILE A 91 -4.32 -1.58 -10.82
N CYS A 92 -4.76 -0.34 -11.01
CA CYS A 92 -5.86 -0.04 -11.92
C CYS A 92 -5.54 -0.45 -13.36
N SER A 93 -4.30 -0.26 -13.79
CA SER A 93 -3.85 -0.70 -15.11
C SER A 93 -4.01 -2.21 -15.27
N ASN A 94 -3.68 -2.98 -14.23
CA ASN A 94 -3.79 -4.44 -14.26
C ASN A 94 -5.21 -4.94 -14.02
N LEU A 95 -6.09 -4.11 -13.47
CA LEU A 95 -7.51 -4.45 -13.31
C LEU A 95 -8.33 -4.08 -14.55
N GLU A 96 -7.74 -3.43 -15.53
CA GLU A 96 -8.39 -2.95 -16.75
C GLU A 96 -9.54 -1.98 -16.47
N ILE A 97 -9.35 -1.14 -15.45
CA ILE A 97 -10.33 -0.13 -15.06
C ILE A 97 -9.99 1.22 -15.71
#